data_b6c335b5d823a419ff9826de5d97ea35
#
_entry.id   b6c335b5d823a419ff9826de5d97ea35
#
_cell.length_a   1.000
_cell.length_b   1.000
_cell.length_c   1.000
_cell.angle_alpha   90.00
_cell.angle_beta   90.00
_cell.angle_gamma   90.00
#
_symmetry.space_group_name_H-M   'P 1'
#
loop_
_entity.id
_entity.type
_entity.pdbx_description
1 polymer ?
#
loop_
_entity_poly.entity_id
_entity_poly.type
_entity_poly.pdbx_seq_one_letter_code
_entity_poly.pdbx_strand_id
1 'polypeptide(L)'
;MLVEWLMTPRGVGRSKQEQLQLDAATRHLSLYQLQTCPFCVMVRHAMKKQSLKIKTRDVRRDSSAKAELIGYGGKFQVPCLRIEHAPGNVEWLYESKDIKLYLEENFTVLNGAERSSAG
;
A
#
# COMPACT_ATOMS: atom_id res chain seq x y z
N MET A 1 -18.59 16.05 -12.52
CA MET A 1 -17.85 14.86 -12.72
C MET A 1 -16.43 14.95 -12.18
N LEU A 2 -15.63 15.76 -12.78
CA LEU A 2 -14.29 15.95 -12.24
C LEU A 2 -14.32 16.45 -10.83
N VAL A 3 -15.27 17.29 -10.56
CA VAL A 3 -15.41 17.87 -9.23
C VAL A 3 -15.61 16.80 -8.18
N GLU A 4 -16.33 15.78 -8.50
CA GLU A 4 -16.60 14.73 -7.53
C GLU A 4 -15.35 14.12 -7.00
N TRP A 5 -14.46 13.71 -7.84
CA TRP A 5 -13.33 13.04 -7.28
C TRP A 5 -12.20 13.98 -6.89
N LEU A 6 -12.36 15.24 -7.14
CA LEU A 6 -11.51 16.20 -6.49
C LEU A 6 -11.91 16.38 -5.05
N MET A 7 -13.19 16.23 -4.76
CA MET A 7 -13.69 16.50 -3.44
C MET A 7 -13.80 15.28 -2.57
N THR A 8 -13.79 14.10 -3.13
CA THR A 8 -13.91 12.88 -2.35
C THR A 8 -12.65 12.07 -2.41
N PRO A 9 -12.21 11.53 -1.30
CA PRO A 9 -11.00 10.71 -1.27
C PRO A 9 -11.30 9.29 -1.67
N ARG A 10 -11.65 9.08 -2.90
CA ARG A 10 -11.93 7.72 -3.33
C ARG A 10 -10.93 7.17 -4.29
N GLY A 11 -9.82 7.83 -4.42
CA GLY A 11 -8.77 7.34 -5.27
C GLY A 11 -8.86 7.89 -6.67
N VAL A 12 -7.85 7.63 -7.45
CA VAL A 12 -7.78 8.11 -8.82
C VAL A 12 -8.70 7.27 -9.69
N GLY A 13 -9.25 7.88 -10.70
CA GLY A 13 -10.07 7.16 -11.66
C GLY A 13 -9.17 6.34 -12.56
N ARG A 14 -9.43 5.06 -12.62
CA ARG A 14 -8.68 4.16 -13.47
C ARG A 14 -9.64 3.36 -14.32
N SER A 15 -9.23 3.00 -15.51
CA SER A 15 -10.02 2.12 -16.33
C SER A 15 -10.03 0.74 -15.67
N LYS A 16 -10.98 -0.08 -16.05
CA LYS A 16 -11.08 -1.42 -15.52
C LYS A 16 -9.81 -2.22 -15.79
N GLN A 17 -9.25 -2.06 -16.96
CA GLN A 17 -8.05 -2.76 -17.33
C GLN A 17 -6.85 -2.27 -16.53
N GLU A 18 -6.74 -0.98 -16.34
CA GLU A 18 -5.67 -0.42 -15.51
C GLU A 18 -5.79 -0.91 -14.09
N GLN A 19 -7.00 -0.98 -13.56
CA GLN A 19 -7.20 -1.44 -12.21
C GLN A 19 -6.83 -2.91 -12.06
N LEU A 20 -7.14 -3.73 -13.04
CA LEU A 20 -6.76 -5.14 -13.01
C LEU A 20 -5.24 -5.31 -13.02
N GLN A 21 -4.57 -4.51 -13.81
CA GLN A 21 -3.12 -4.55 -13.86
C GLN A 21 -2.53 -4.09 -12.54
N LEU A 22 -3.09 -3.07 -11.96
CA LEU A 22 -2.63 -2.55 -10.68
C LEU A 22 -2.86 -3.55 -9.56
N ASP A 23 -4.02 -4.19 -9.55
CA ASP A 23 -4.33 -5.20 -8.55
C ASP A 23 -3.34 -6.37 -8.65
N ALA A 24 -2.97 -6.73 -9.85
CA ALA A 24 -1.98 -7.79 -10.03
C ALA A 24 -0.60 -7.33 -9.55
N ALA A 25 -0.26 -6.08 -9.83
CA ALA A 25 1.04 -5.53 -9.45
C ALA A 25 1.22 -5.37 -7.95
N THR A 26 0.12 -5.27 -7.22
CA THR A 26 0.20 -5.11 -5.76
C THR A 26 -0.09 -6.40 -4.99
N ARG A 27 -0.29 -7.49 -5.72
CA ARG A 27 -0.65 -8.76 -5.08
C ARG A 27 0.42 -9.28 -4.14
N HIS A 28 1.66 -8.90 -4.36
CA HIS A 28 2.80 -9.32 -3.56
C HIS A 28 3.00 -8.46 -2.30
N LEU A 29 2.09 -7.54 -2.04
CA LEU A 29 2.20 -6.62 -0.91
C LEU A 29 1.19 -6.96 0.17
N SER A 30 1.59 -6.79 1.41
CA SER A 30 0.69 -6.90 2.56
C SER A 30 1.03 -5.82 3.57
N LEU A 31 0.04 -5.15 4.08
CA LEU A 31 0.24 -4.10 5.08
C LEU A 31 -0.16 -4.63 6.45
N TYR A 32 0.79 -4.73 7.34
CA TYR A 32 0.54 -5.11 8.73
C TYR A 32 0.25 -3.82 9.49
N GLN A 33 -0.88 -3.76 10.17
CA GLN A 33 -1.35 -2.48 10.68
C GLN A 33 -2.28 -2.66 11.87
N LEU A 34 -2.60 -1.54 12.50
CA LEU A 34 -3.64 -1.44 13.52
C LEU A 34 -4.68 -0.46 13.01
N GLN A 35 -5.94 -0.78 13.26
CA GLN A 35 -7.04 0.02 12.72
C GLN A 35 -7.01 1.46 13.22
N THR A 36 -6.64 1.66 14.46
CA THR A 36 -6.69 3.00 15.07
C THR A 36 -5.35 3.72 15.12
N CYS A 37 -4.30 3.11 14.65
CA CYS A 37 -2.99 3.75 14.66
C CYS A 37 -2.96 4.91 13.66
N PRO A 38 -2.62 6.14 14.08
CA PRO A 38 -2.62 7.28 13.16
C PRO A 38 -1.70 7.11 11.96
N PHE A 39 -0.55 6.50 12.17
CA PHE A 39 0.39 6.27 11.07
C PHE A 39 -0.13 5.22 10.11
N CYS A 40 -0.86 4.23 10.62
CA CYS A 40 -1.50 3.24 9.78
C CYS A 40 -2.62 3.87 8.96
N VAL A 41 -3.39 4.74 9.59
CA VAL A 41 -4.47 5.47 8.90
C VAL A 41 -3.88 6.26 7.75
N MET A 42 -2.75 6.92 7.99
CA MET A 42 -2.09 7.71 6.97
C MET A 42 -1.68 6.87 5.76
N VAL A 43 -1.14 5.70 6.01
CA VAL A 43 -0.75 4.80 4.93
C VAL A 43 -1.97 4.28 4.18
N ARG A 44 -3.02 3.89 4.90
CA ARG A 44 -4.24 3.41 4.25
C ARG A 44 -4.87 4.50 3.39
N HIS A 45 -4.80 5.74 3.86
CA HIS A 45 -5.31 6.87 3.10
C HIS A 45 -4.52 7.04 1.80
N ALA A 46 -3.20 6.93 1.88
CA ALA A 46 -2.37 7.01 0.69
C ALA A 46 -2.69 5.88 -0.29
N MET A 47 -2.93 4.68 0.22
CA MET A 47 -3.32 3.55 -0.61
C MET A 47 -4.64 3.85 -1.33
N LYS A 48 -5.59 4.37 -0.60
CA LYS A 48 -6.89 4.65 -1.15
C LYS A 48 -6.83 5.73 -2.22
N LYS A 49 -6.01 6.72 -2.01
CA LYS A 49 -5.85 7.80 -3.00
C LYS A 49 -5.34 7.28 -4.33
N GLN A 50 -4.53 6.24 -4.31
CA GLN A 50 -3.97 5.66 -5.53
C GLN A 50 -4.75 4.44 -6.00
N SER A 51 -5.86 4.13 -5.37
CA SER A 51 -6.69 2.96 -5.69
C SER A 51 -5.92 1.66 -5.56
N LEU A 52 -5.04 1.59 -4.58
CA LEU A 52 -4.25 0.40 -4.33
C LEU A 52 -5.02 -0.52 -3.39
N LYS A 53 -5.27 -1.73 -3.85
CA LYS A 53 -5.99 -2.73 -3.07
C LYS A 53 -5.00 -3.71 -2.48
N ILE A 54 -4.29 -3.23 -1.49
CA ILE A 54 -3.27 -4.02 -0.83
C ILE A 54 -3.90 -4.73 0.35
N LYS A 55 -3.59 -6.01 0.51
CA LYS A 55 -4.10 -6.79 1.63
C LYS A 55 -3.64 -6.16 2.93
N THR A 56 -4.58 -5.96 3.86
CA THR A 56 -4.23 -5.46 5.18
C THR A 56 -4.39 -6.56 6.20
N ARG A 57 -3.49 -6.60 7.17
CA ARG A 57 -3.52 -7.59 8.23
C ARG A 57 -3.42 -6.88 9.57
N ASP A 58 -4.48 -7.02 10.36
CA ASP A 58 -4.57 -6.34 11.64
C ASP A 58 -3.86 -7.17 12.71
N VAL A 59 -2.75 -6.67 13.20
CA VAL A 59 -1.91 -7.45 14.13
C VAL A 59 -2.55 -7.61 15.50
N ARG A 60 -3.62 -6.89 15.78
CA ARG A 60 -4.34 -7.05 17.03
C ARG A 60 -5.35 -8.18 16.94
N ARG A 61 -6.04 -8.27 15.82
CA ARG A 61 -7.11 -9.26 15.64
C ARG A 61 -6.61 -10.55 15.03
N ASP A 62 -5.52 -10.49 14.32
CA ASP A 62 -4.97 -11.63 13.60
C ASP A 62 -3.66 -12.03 14.27
N SER A 63 -3.72 -13.04 15.12
CA SER A 63 -2.53 -13.47 15.86
C SER A 63 -1.45 -14.02 14.95
N SER A 64 -1.82 -14.60 13.82
CA SER A 64 -0.80 -15.07 12.89
C SER A 64 -0.09 -13.90 12.24
N ALA A 65 -0.79 -12.81 11.97
CA ALA A 65 -0.15 -11.62 11.44
C ALA A 65 0.85 -11.05 12.43
N LYS A 66 0.48 -11.00 13.70
CA LYS A 66 1.38 -10.53 14.74
C LYS A 66 2.62 -11.41 14.83
N ALA A 67 2.43 -12.72 14.82
CA ALA A 67 3.54 -13.65 14.90
C ALA A 67 4.47 -13.52 13.71
N GLU A 68 3.92 -13.34 12.53
CA GLU A 68 4.72 -13.15 11.32
C GLU A 68 5.54 -11.87 11.37
N LEU A 69 4.90 -10.80 11.82
CA LEU A 69 5.57 -9.52 11.90
C LEU A 69 6.77 -9.60 12.85
N ILE A 70 6.57 -10.21 14.01
CA ILE A 70 7.64 -10.33 14.98
C ILE A 70 8.69 -11.34 14.51
N GLY A 71 8.24 -12.51 14.06
CA GLY A 71 9.14 -13.60 13.72
C GLY A 71 9.92 -13.38 12.45
N TYR A 72 9.27 -12.93 11.40
CA TYR A 72 9.94 -12.75 10.13
C TYR A 72 10.35 -11.30 9.90
N GLY A 73 9.56 -10.36 10.38
CA GLY A 73 9.89 -8.95 10.24
C GLY A 73 10.94 -8.50 11.22
N GLY A 74 10.96 -9.12 12.38
CA GLY A 74 11.96 -8.83 13.40
C GLY A 74 11.61 -7.74 14.39
N LYS A 75 10.49 -7.06 14.18
CA LYS A 75 10.03 -6.02 15.11
C LYS A 75 8.54 -5.99 15.18
N PHE A 76 8.03 -5.67 16.35
CA PHE A 76 6.60 -5.42 16.49
C PHE A 76 6.36 -3.92 16.36
N GLN A 77 6.23 -3.47 15.12
CA GLN A 77 6.01 -2.06 14.82
C GLN A 77 5.10 -1.96 13.61
N VAL A 78 4.08 -1.14 13.71
CA VAL A 78 3.14 -0.92 12.60
C VAL A 78 3.10 0.59 12.30
N PRO A 79 2.82 0.99 11.08
CA PRO A 79 2.56 0.14 9.92
C PRO A 79 3.83 -0.54 9.41
N CYS A 80 3.67 -1.70 8.80
CA CYS A 80 4.79 -2.38 8.15
C CYS A 80 4.31 -2.96 6.83
N LEU A 81 4.99 -2.64 5.76
CA LEU A 81 4.67 -3.15 4.45
C LEU A 81 5.58 -4.34 4.15
N ARG A 82 4.97 -5.49 3.93
CA ARG A 82 5.70 -6.68 3.52
C ARG A 82 5.71 -6.72 2.01
N ILE A 83 6.89 -6.75 1.44
CA ILE A 83 7.08 -6.74 0.00
C ILE A 83 7.76 -8.04 -0.40
N GLU A 84 7.03 -8.88 -1.10
CA GLU A 84 7.60 -10.13 -1.57
C GLU A 84 8.12 -9.90 -3.00
N HIS A 85 9.41 -9.61 -3.10
CA HIS A 85 10.02 -9.33 -4.40
C HIS A 85 10.10 -10.59 -5.26
N ALA A 86 10.30 -11.71 -4.62
CA ALA A 86 10.38 -13.02 -5.27
C ALA A 86 10.15 -14.07 -4.19
N PRO A 87 9.84 -15.31 -4.56
CA PRO A 87 9.70 -16.36 -3.54
C PRO A 87 10.95 -16.43 -2.67
N GLY A 88 10.75 -16.25 -1.38
CA GLY A 88 11.85 -16.27 -0.43
C GLY A 88 12.62 -14.97 -0.30
N ASN A 89 12.26 -13.96 -1.07
CA ASN A 89 12.93 -12.65 -1.01
C ASN A 89 11.91 -11.62 -0.56
N VAL A 90 11.82 -11.42 0.75
CA VAL A 90 10.81 -10.55 1.36
C VAL A 90 11.47 -9.39 2.08
N GLU A 91 10.99 -8.21 1.81
CA GLU A 91 11.44 -7.01 2.48
C GLU A 91 10.34 -6.54 3.43
N TRP A 92 10.73 -6.09 4.62
CA TRP A 92 9.80 -5.54 5.62
C TRP A 92 10.11 -4.07 5.82
N LEU A 93 9.22 -3.23 5.35
CA LEU A 93 9.42 -1.78 5.36
C LEU A 93 8.59 -1.16 6.47
N TYR A 94 9.26 -0.55 7.43
CA TYR A 94 8.61 -0.18 8.68
C TYR A 94 8.13 1.27 8.79
N GLU A 95 8.79 2.21 8.23
CA GLU A 95 8.44 3.61 8.46
C GLU A 95 7.27 4.04 7.58
N SER A 96 6.26 4.67 8.18
CA SER A 96 5.09 5.11 7.40
C SER A 96 5.48 6.03 6.26
N LYS A 97 6.45 6.88 6.50
CA LYS A 97 6.95 7.80 5.50
C LYS A 97 7.58 7.04 4.34
N ASP A 98 8.37 6.03 4.66
CA ASP A 98 9.03 5.22 3.64
C ASP A 98 8.04 4.35 2.89
N ILE A 99 7.02 3.87 3.58
CA ILE A 99 5.95 3.10 2.94
C ILE A 99 5.21 3.96 1.93
N LYS A 100 4.83 5.16 2.34
CA LYS A 100 4.16 6.09 1.44
C LYS A 100 5.01 6.38 0.22
N LEU A 101 6.28 6.63 0.44
CA LEU A 101 7.20 6.92 -0.64
C LEU A 101 7.33 5.74 -1.61
N TYR A 102 7.44 4.55 -1.06
CA TYR A 102 7.51 3.34 -1.88
C TYR A 102 6.26 3.20 -2.75
N LEU A 103 5.10 3.42 -2.17
CA LEU A 103 3.85 3.29 -2.91
C LEU A 103 3.75 4.35 -4.00
N GLU A 104 4.16 5.56 -3.70
CA GLU A 104 4.13 6.64 -4.67
C GLU A 104 5.09 6.39 -5.83
N GLU A 105 6.26 5.90 -5.52
CA GLU A 105 7.27 5.68 -6.55
C GLU A 105 6.94 4.50 -7.44
N ASN A 106 6.25 3.52 -6.92
CA ASN A 106 6.03 2.29 -7.67
C ASN A 106 4.66 2.16 -8.29
N PHE A 107 3.67 2.87 -7.75
CA PHE A 107 2.29 2.64 -8.16
C PHE A 107 1.52 3.89 -8.56
N THR A 108 2.16 5.02 -8.65
CA THR A 108 1.51 6.21 -9.15
C THR A 108 1.54 6.18 -10.66
N VAL A 109 1.00 5.12 -11.20
CA VAL A 109 1.19 4.81 -12.60
C VAL A 109 0.63 5.85 -13.53
N LEU A 110 -0.56 6.31 -13.23
CA LEU A 110 -1.15 7.32 -14.06
C LEU A 110 -0.30 8.55 -14.08
N ASN A 111 0.08 8.98 -12.90
CA ASN A 111 0.96 10.10 -12.80
C ASN A 111 2.30 9.76 -13.40
N GLY A 112 2.71 8.53 -13.21
CA GLY A 112 3.93 8.05 -13.80
C GLY A 112 3.93 8.15 -15.29
N ALA A 113 2.84 7.77 -15.91
CA ALA A 113 2.71 7.86 -17.34
C ALA A 113 2.79 9.31 -17.80
N GLU A 114 2.13 10.15 -17.09
CA GLU A 114 2.19 11.58 -17.39
C GLU A 114 3.60 12.09 -17.22
N ARG A 115 4.22 11.69 -16.17
CA ARG A 115 5.59 12.11 -15.91
C ARG A 115 6.54 11.55 -16.93
N SER A 116 6.31 10.33 -17.35
CA SER A 116 7.18 9.76 -18.35
C SER A 116 7.04 10.49 -19.64
N SER A 117 5.85 10.88 -19.98
CA SER A 117 5.70 11.66 -21.16
C SER A 117 6.33 13.03 -20.96
N ALA A 118 6.30 13.51 -19.78
CA ALA A 118 6.93 14.77 -19.48
C ALA A 118 8.42 14.61 -19.31
N GLY A 119 8.80 13.50 -18.85
CA GLY A 119 10.20 13.29 -18.62
C GLY A 119 10.81 12.54 -19.76
#